data_7dee33d571d7f4260088f419699f33a5
#
_entry.id   7dee33d571d7f4260088f419699f33a5
#
_cell.length_a   1.000
_cell.length_b   1.000
_cell.length_c   1.000
_cell.angle_alpha   90.00
_cell.angle_beta   90.00
_cell.angle_gamma   90.00
#
_symmetry.space_group_name_H-M   'P 1'
#
loop_
_entity.id
_entity.type
_entity.pdbx_description
1 polymer ?
#
loop_
_entity_poly.entity_id
_entity_poly.type
_entity_poly.pdbx_seq_one_letter_code
_entity_poly.pdbx_strand_id
1 'polypeptide(L)'
;MMSDCKLMILDEPTASLSDKETNLLFSIIRNLKAKGTAVLYVTHRLEEIMALTDRVTVLRNGELVSTCDTASTSQKEQVRLMSGNGEADRKHMMPDSTCCSRSAATQSFPALTISHLSSADHIVKDASITVHTGRITGMFGLCGSGRTEFLECIYGIRRISGGTIEISGEKVKKPTPVNSIKKGIAFICEDRRRKAMIPSFTVEENMNLSSIDHYSKKGLFSTTAAVSAAKGMINALKIRCTGTSQPACELSGGNQQKVGFAKALLTSPSIWLCDEPTLAVDVATRQQIHSLLHHQAAENIAVLYVSSDLTEL
;
A
#
# COMPACT_ATOMS: atom_id res chain seq x y z
N MET A 1 18.78 -23.23 28.37
CA MET A 1 18.03 -22.80 29.59
C MET A 1 17.24 -21.58 29.20
N MET A 2 15.95 -21.68 29.01
CA MET A 2 15.10 -20.49 28.88
C MET A 2 15.01 -19.87 30.27
N SER A 3 15.50 -18.67 30.45
CA SER A 3 15.31 -17.87 31.66
C SER A 3 13.80 -17.75 31.92
N ASP A 4 13.37 -17.81 33.21
CA ASP A 4 11.98 -17.59 33.63
C ASP A 4 11.51 -16.19 33.23
N CYS A 5 11.05 -16.08 32.00
CA CYS A 5 10.55 -14.83 31.43
C CYS A 5 9.15 -14.59 32.04
N LYS A 6 9.01 -13.54 32.85
CA LYS A 6 7.74 -13.17 33.46
C LYS A 6 6.84 -12.35 32.54
N LEU A 7 7.44 -11.60 31.60
CA LEU A 7 6.75 -10.76 30.64
C LEU A 7 7.42 -10.90 29.27
N MET A 8 6.63 -11.17 28.25
CA MET A 8 7.04 -11.18 26.85
C MET A 8 6.31 -10.04 26.11
N ILE A 9 7.05 -9.24 25.34
CA ILE A 9 6.50 -8.18 24.50
C ILE A 9 6.76 -8.55 23.04
N LEU A 10 5.71 -8.60 22.25
CA LEU A 10 5.74 -8.93 20.83
C LEU A 10 5.11 -7.78 20.03
N ASP A 11 5.86 -7.18 19.11
CA ASP A 11 5.42 -6.09 18.26
C ASP A 11 5.31 -6.59 16.81
N GLU A 12 4.08 -6.69 16.30
CA GLU A 12 3.73 -7.19 14.96
C GLU A 12 4.47 -8.49 14.54
N PRO A 13 4.52 -9.53 15.38
CA PRO A 13 5.42 -10.66 15.14
C PRO A 13 5.02 -11.53 13.94
N THR A 14 3.82 -11.35 13.40
CA THR A 14 3.27 -12.12 12.27
C THR A 14 3.35 -11.41 10.93
N ALA A 15 3.90 -10.20 10.88
CA ALA A 15 3.90 -9.36 9.68
C ALA A 15 4.54 -10.03 8.43
N SER A 16 5.49 -10.97 8.65
CA SER A 16 6.20 -11.69 7.59
C SER A 16 6.02 -13.21 7.65
N LEU A 17 5.11 -13.71 8.50
CA LEU A 17 4.89 -15.14 8.70
C LEU A 17 3.75 -15.66 7.82
N SER A 18 3.91 -16.91 7.35
CA SER A 18 2.83 -17.68 6.75
C SER A 18 1.79 -18.09 7.79
N ASP A 19 0.59 -18.48 7.36
CA ASP A 19 -0.48 -18.95 8.28
C ASP A 19 -0.05 -20.13 9.14
N LYS A 20 0.78 -21.04 8.60
CA LYS A 20 1.33 -22.18 9.36
C LYS A 20 2.26 -21.71 10.47
N GLU A 21 3.13 -20.76 10.17
CA GLU A 21 4.08 -20.20 11.15
C GLU A 21 3.36 -19.35 12.19
N THR A 22 2.34 -18.61 11.79
CA THR A 22 1.46 -17.84 12.68
C THR A 22 0.76 -18.78 13.69
N ASN A 23 0.19 -19.88 13.22
CA ASN A 23 -0.44 -20.87 14.07
C ASN A 23 0.56 -21.54 15.05
N LEU A 24 1.79 -21.79 14.59
CA LEU A 24 2.86 -22.29 15.45
C LEU A 24 3.22 -21.26 16.54
N LEU A 25 3.39 -19.99 16.17
CA LEU A 25 3.63 -18.90 17.12
C LEU A 25 2.51 -18.80 18.15
N PHE A 26 1.25 -18.88 17.73
CA PHE A 26 0.09 -18.85 18.64
C PHE A 26 0.12 -20.02 19.63
N SER A 27 0.51 -21.21 19.18
CA SER A 27 0.66 -22.36 20.07
C SER A 27 1.75 -22.13 21.12
N ILE A 28 2.87 -21.53 20.75
CA ILE A 28 3.97 -21.17 21.65
C ILE A 28 3.49 -20.15 22.69
N ILE A 29 2.79 -19.10 22.24
CA ILE A 29 2.27 -18.05 23.13
C ILE A 29 1.27 -18.64 24.14
N ARG A 30 0.35 -19.51 23.70
CA ARG A 30 -0.59 -20.20 24.60
C ARG A 30 0.13 -21.05 25.64
N ASN A 31 1.19 -21.75 25.25
CA ASN A 31 2.01 -22.55 26.16
C ASN A 31 2.76 -21.68 27.20
N LEU A 32 3.27 -20.51 26.78
CA LEU A 32 3.92 -19.57 27.69
C LEU A 32 2.93 -18.98 28.68
N LYS A 33 1.75 -18.60 28.22
CA LYS A 33 0.64 -18.13 29.06
C LYS A 33 0.22 -19.19 30.09
N ALA A 34 0.11 -20.46 29.68
CA ALA A 34 -0.20 -21.58 30.60
C ALA A 34 0.88 -21.78 31.67
N LYS A 35 2.13 -21.37 31.41
CA LYS A 35 3.22 -21.39 32.41
C LYS A 35 3.28 -20.14 33.28
N GLY A 36 2.32 -19.21 33.16
CA GLY A 36 2.24 -17.98 33.95
C GLY A 36 3.04 -16.79 33.39
N THR A 37 3.54 -16.87 32.15
CA THR A 37 4.18 -15.72 31.50
C THR A 37 3.09 -14.74 31.03
N ALA A 38 3.21 -13.46 31.42
CA ALA A 38 2.38 -12.40 30.87
C ALA A 38 2.86 -12.07 29.45
N VAL A 39 1.92 -11.88 28.51
CA VAL A 39 2.26 -11.54 27.12
C VAL A 39 1.57 -10.24 26.72
N LEU A 40 2.37 -9.26 26.29
CA LEU A 40 1.89 -8.04 25.62
C LEU A 40 2.07 -8.23 24.11
N TYR A 41 0.95 -8.34 23.41
CA TYR A 41 0.91 -8.60 21.98
C TYR A 41 0.40 -7.37 21.24
N VAL A 42 1.24 -6.75 20.42
CA VAL A 42 0.89 -5.56 19.62
C VAL A 42 0.68 -5.99 18.19
N THR A 43 -0.50 -5.71 17.64
CA THR A 43 -0.86 -6.01 16.25
C THR A 43 -1.96 -5.09 15.77
N HIS A 44 -2.04 -4.90 14.46
CA HIS A 44 -3.18 -4.26 13.80
C HIS A 44 -4.14 -5.30 13.16
N ARG A 45 -3.83 -6.60 13.25
CA ARG A 45 -4.64 -7.71 12.71
C ARG A 45 -5.68 -8.15 13.74
N LEU A 46 -6.92 -7.78 13.50
CA LEU A 46 -8.02 -8.02 14.44
C LEU A 46 -8.31 -9.50 14.68
N GLU A 47 -8.08 -10.34 13.69
CA GLU A 47 -8.26 -11.80 13.79
C GLU A 47 -7.32 -12.40 14.84
N GLU A 48 -6.07 -11.90 14.89
CA GLU A 48 -5.08 -12.34 15.87
C GLU A 48 -5.49 -11.96 17.30
N ILE A 49 -6.01 -10.75 17.48
CA ILE A 49 -6.52 -10.27 18.76
C ILE A 49 -7.63 -11.19 19.24
N MET A 50 -8.62 -11.45 18.40
CA MET A 50 -9.77 -12.29 18.75
C MET A 50 -9.39 -13.74 19.03
N ALA A 51 -8.34 -14.26 18.38
CA ALA A 51 -7.90 -15.66 18.53
C ALA A 51 -6.98 -15.91 19.73
N LEU A 52 -6.25 -14.87 20.20
CA LEU A 52 -5.12 -15.06 21.11
C LEU A 52 -5.27 -14.35 22.46
N THR A 53 -5.92 -13.17 22.49
CA THR A 53 -5.87 -12.28 23.65
C THR A 53 -7.08 -12.42 24.59
N ASP A 54 -6.89 -12.12 25.86
CA ASP A 54 -7.97 -12.07 26.85
C ASP A 54 -8.54 -10.66 26.95
N ARG A 55 -7.67 -9.65 26.84
CA ARG A 55 -8.03 -8.23 26.91
C ARG A 55 -7.42 -7.49 25.72
N VAL A 56 -8.14 -6.52 25.23
CA VAL A 56 -7.70 -5.64 24.16
C VAL A 56 -7.69 -4.19 24.60
N THR A 57 -6.60 -3.51 24.31
CA THR A 57 -6.44 -2.07 24.54
C THR A 57 -6.23 -1.39 23.21
N VAL A 58 -7.07 -0.43 22.89
CA VAL A 58 -6.96 0.36 21.65
C VAL A 58 -6.22 1.65 21.93
N LEU A 59 -5.10 1.85 21.24
CA LEU A 59 -4.34 3.08 21.21
C LEU A 59 -4.56 3.80 19.88
N ARG A 60 -4.75 5.11 19.92
CA ARG A 60 -4.90 5.95 18.73
C ARG A 60 -4.20 7.29 18.94
N ASN A 61 -3.26 7.62 18.04
CA ASN A 61 -2.46 8.86 18.13
C ASN A 61 -1.69 9.04 19.46
N GLY A 62 -1.29 7.93 20.09
CA GLY A 62 -0.60 7.94 21.38
C GLY A 62 -1.53 8.01 22.60
N GLU A 63 -2.84 8.10 22.38
CA GLU A 63 -3.84 8.15 23.46
C GLU A 63 -4.56 6.79 23.61
N LEU A 64 -4.87 6.43 24.87
CA LEU A 64 -5.67 5.26 25.18
C LEU A 64 -7.14 5.57 24.89
N VAL A 65 -7.73 4.84 23.93
CA VAL A 65 -9.13 5.03 23.53
C VAL A 65 -10.07 4.14 24.35
N SER A 66 -9.71 2.86 24.52
CA SER A 66 -10.53 1.87 25.22
C SER A 66 -9.69 0.69 25.70
N THR A 67 -10.14 0.06 26.77
CA THR A 67 -9.64 -1.25 27.24
C THR A 67 -10.85 -2.09 27.61
N CYS A 68 -10.98 -3.28 27.02
CA CYS A 68 -12.09 -4.20 27.30
C CYS A 68 -11.62 -5.66 27.20
N ASP A 69 -12.46 -6.57 27.71
CA ASP A 69 -12.23 -8.01 27.53
C ASP A 69 -12.53 -8.39 26.08
N THR A 70 -11.66 -9.19 25.46
CA THR A 70 -11.80 -9.60 24.06
C THR A 70 -13.12 -10.31 23.79
N ALA A 71 -13.61 -11.11 24.76
CA ALA A 71 -14.89 -11.80 24.65
C ALA A 71 -16.12 -10.86 24.64
N SER A 72 -15.99 -9.62 25.12
CA SER A 72 -17.06 -8.63 25.22
C SER A 72 -17.12 -7.67 24.05
N THR A 73 -16.23 -7.78 23.06
CA THR A 73 -16.12 -6.87 21.91
C THR A 73 -16.23 -7.61 20.58
N SER A 74 -16.41 -6.88 19.51
CA SER A 74 -16.45 -7.41 18.14
C SER A 74 -15.39 -6.76 17.27
N GLN A 75 -14.99 -7.43 16.17
CA GLN A 75 -14.08 -6.86 15.18
C GLN A 75 -14.57 -5.50 14.67
N LYS A 76 -15.87 -5.36 14.39
CA LYS A 76 -16.48 -4.11 13.92
C LYS A 76 -16.32 -2.96 14.93
N GLU A 77 -16.48 -3.24 16.20
CA GLU A 77 -16.29 -2.23 17.26
C GLU A 77 -14.83 -1.85 17.41
N GLN A 78 -13.91 -2.81 17.31
CA GLN A 78 -12.47 -2.53 17.32
C GLN A 78 -12.05 -1.63 16.15
N VAL A 79 -12.50 -1.92 14.93
CA VAL A 79 -12.27 -1.06 13.74
C VAL A 79 -12.77 0.36 14.01
N ARG A 80 -13.97 0.50 14.58
CA ARG A 80 -14.55 1.79 14.91
C ARG A 80 -13.69 2.58 15.92
N LEU A 81 -13.23 1.92 16.96
CA LEU A 81 -12.36 2.52 17.98
C LEU A 81 -11.01 2.95 17.39
N MET A 82 -10.43 2.13 16.52
CA MET A 82 -9.15 2.40 15.86
C MET A 82 -9.27 3.52 14.82
N SER A 83 -10.32 3.55 14.01
CA SER A 83 -10.52 4.55 12.95
C SER A 83 -10.97 5.91 13.46
N GLY A 84 -11.62 5.97 14.63
CA GLY A 84 -12.06 7.23 15.23
C GLY A 84 -13.31 7.85 14.60
N ASN A 85 -14.02 7.12 13.77
CA ASN A 85 -15.21 7.61 13.12
C ASN A 85 -16.36 7.73 14.12
N GLY A 86 -16.57 8.95 14.63
CA GLY A 86 -17.84 9.39 15.18
C GLY A 86 -18.90 9.46 14.06
N GLU A 87 -20.17 9.55 14.41
CA GLU A 87 -21.35 9.47 13.52
C GLU A 87 -21.33 10.40 12.28
N ALA A 88 -20.43 11.37 12.19
CA ALA A 88 -20.34 12.32 11.08
C ALA A 88 -19.81 11.71 9.76
N ASP A 89 -19.03 10.62 9.80
CA ASP A 89 -18.42 10.00 8.60
C ASP A 89 -19.24 8.83 8.01
N ARG A 90 -20.42 8.52 8.58
CA ARG A 90 -21.31 7.46 8.05
C ARG A 90 -21.84 7.71 6.64
N LYS A 91 -21.74 8.94 6.13
CA LYS A 91 -22.18 9.28 4.75
C LYS A 91 -21.17 8.96 3.67
N HIS A 92 -19.92 8.57 4.01
CA HIS A 92 -18.87 8.24 3.06
C HIS A 92 -18.23 6.86 3.29
N MET A 93 -18.83 6.02 4.14
CA MET A 93 -18.35 4.68 4.40
C MET A 93 -19.26 3.65 3.73
N MET A 94 -18.63 2.91 2.87
CA MET A 94 -19.04 1.67 2.21
C MET A 94 -20.35 1.74 1.41
N PRO A 95 -20.29 1.51 0.12
CA PRO A 95 -21.38 0.77 -0.48
C PRO A 95 -21.41 -0.60 0.19
N ASP A 96 -22.57 -0.97 0.73
CA ASP A 96 -22.88 -2.33 1.15
C ASP A 96 -22.29 -3.32 0.14
N SER A 97 -21.84 -4.46 0.63
CA SER A 97 -21.45 -5.64 -0.13
C SER A 97 -22.66 -6.23 -0.91
N THR A 98 -23.37 -5.35 -1.56
CA THR A 98 -24.36 -5.69 -2.60
C THR A 98 -23.65 -5.46 -3.92
N CYS A 99 -23.36 -6.54 -4.61
CA CYS A 99 -22.93 -6.64 -6.00
C CYS A 99 -22.86 -5.31 -6.71
N CYS A 100 -21.71 -4.97 -7.26
CA CYS A 100 -21.57 -3.94 -8.28
C CYS A 100 -22.74 -4.01 -9.26
N SER A 101 -23.79 -3.24 -8.97
CA SER A 101 -24.72 -2.82 -10.01
C SER A 101 -23.88 -1.96 -10.95
N ARG A 102 -23.54 -2.55 -12.08
CA ARG A 102 -22.89 -1.91 -13.22
C ARG A 102 -23.65 -0.63 -13.52
N SER A 103 -23.18 0.50 -12.95
CA SER A 103 -23.61 1.81 -13.43
C SER A 103 -23.07 1.95 -14.84
N ALA A 104 -23.93 2.42 -15.72
CA ALA A 104 -23.83 2.74 -17.13
C ALA A 104 -22.43 2.57 -17.78
N ALA A 105 -22.40 1.82 -18.87
CA ALA A 105 -21.25 1.47 -19.69
C ALA A 105 -20.38 2.68 -20.08
N THR A 106 -19.48 3.08 -19.21
CA THR A 106 -18.30 3.82 -19.63
C THR A 106 -17.47 2.83 -20.46
N GLN A 107 -17.24 3.13 -21.74
CA GLN A 107 -16.43 2.28 -22.60
C GLN A 107 -15.05 2.13 -21.97
N SER A 108 -14.78 0.94 -21.46
CA SER A 108 -13.51 0.61 -20.81
C SER A 108 -12.54 0.12 -21.88
N PHE A 109 -11.46 0.88 -22.09
CA PHE A 109 -10.43 0.53 -23.07
C PHE A 109 -9.23 -0.12 -22.39
N PRO A 110 -8.51 -1.03 -23.08
CA PRO A 110 -7.25 -1.56 -22.58
C PRO A 110 -6.22 -0.42 -22.44
N ALA A 111 -5.84 -0.10 -21.20
CA ALA A 111 -4.79 0.87 -20.89
C ALA A 111 -3.40 0.22 -20.95
N LEU A 112 -3.31 -1.02 -20.47
CA LEU A 112 -2.08 -1.80 -20.45
C LEU A 112 -2.40 -3.23 -20.89
N THR A 113 -1.70 -3.72 -21.91
CA THR A 113 -1.82 -5.12 -22.37
C THR A 113 -0.43 -5.75 -22.33
N ILE A 114 -0.32 -6.84 -21.61
CA ILE A 114 0.88 -7.65 -21.49
C ILE A 114 0.58 -9.01 -22.11
N SER A 115 1.44 -9.46 -23.02
CA SER A 115 1.29 -10.76 -23.67
C SER A 115 2.60 -11.55 -23.60
N HIS A 116 2.52 -12.75 -23.04
CA HIS A 116 3.62 -13.71 -22.96
C HIS A 116 4.92 -13.19 -22.36
N LEU A 117 4.81 -12.29 -21.34
CA LEU A 117 5.95 -11.63 -20.71
C LEU A 117 6.80 -12.64 -19.94
N SER A 118 8.10 -12.64 -20.22
CA SER A 118 9.09 -13.42 -19.49
C SER A 118 10.26 -12.56 -19.10
N SER A 119 10.76 -12.71 -17.87
CA SER A 119 11.94 -12.00 -17.38
C SER A 119 13.24 -12.70 -17.78
N ALA A 120 14.32 -11.95 -17.88
CA ALA A 120 15.62 -12.48 -18.26
C ALA A 120 16.24 -13.44 -17.20
N ASP A 121 15.82 -13.30 -15.94
CA ASP A 121 16.18 -14.17 -14.82
C ASP A 121 15.23 -15.36 -14.64
N HIS A 122 14.27 -15.54 -15.54
CA HIS A 122 13.31 -16.65 -15.54
C HIS A 122 12.40 -16.74 -14.30
N ILE A 123 12.29 -15.68 -13.49
CA ILE A 123 11.35 -15.62 -12.36
C ILE A 123 9.93 -15.48 -12.91
N VAL A 124 9.71 -14.54 -13.83
CA VAL A 124 8.44 -14.40 -14.56
C VAL A 124 8.49 -15.27 -15.80
N LYS A 125 7.47 -16.10 -15.98
CA LYS A 125 7.37 -17.08 -17.10
C LYS A 125 6.02 -16.95 -17.76
N ASP A 126 5.99 -16.49 -19.02
CA ASP A 126 4.81 -16.48 -19.89
C ASP A 126 3.58 -15.82 -19.27
N ALA A 127 3.75 -14.67 -18.63
CA ALA A 127 2.67 -13.96 -17.96
C ALA A 127 1.93 -13.05 -18.92
N SER A 128 0.59 -13.08 -18.87
CA SER A 128 -0.29 -12.25 -19.70
C SER A 128 -1.38 -11.62 -18.84
N ILE A 129 -1.65 -10.31 -19.03
CA ILE A 129 -2.72 -9.59 -18.34
C ILE A 129 -3.16 -8.38 -19.17
N THR A 130 -4.42 -8.00 -19.03
CA THR A 130 -4.95 -6.75 -19.58
C THR A 130 -5.56 -5.91 -18.46
N VAL A 131 -5.13 -4.67 -18.33
CA VAL A 131 -5.64 -3.69 -17.38
C VAL A 131 -6.42 -2.62 -18.13
N HIS A 132 -7.64 -2.35 -17.68
CA HIS A 132 -8.55 -1.46 -18.38
C HIS A 132 -8.68 -0.11 -17.68
N THR A 133 -8.92 0.94 -18.44
CA THR A 133 -9.25 2.27 -17.90
C THR A 133 -10.49 2.22 -17.02
N GLY A 134 -10.50 3.00 -15.95
CA GLY A 134 -11.63 3.10 -15.04
C GLY A 134 -11.87 1.85 -14.19
N ARG A 135 -10.89 0.94 -14.11
CA ARG A 135 -11.02 -0.31 -13.34
C ARG A 135 -9.79 -0.56 -12.47
N ILE A 136 -10.05 -1.24 -11.36
CA ILE A 136 -9.00 -1.84 -10.53
C ILE A 136 -8.94 -3.32 -10.93
N THR A 137 -7.78 -3.75 -11.43
CA THR A 137 -7.48 -5.15 -11.74
C THR A 137 -6.66 -5.70 -10.60
N GLY A 138 -7.17 -6.71 -9.87
CA GLY A 138 -6.47 -7.38 -8.79
C GLY A 138 -5.55 -8.49 -9.30
N MET A 139 -4.36 -8.61 -8.69
CA MET A 139 -3.45 -9.74 -8.89
C MET A 139 -3.08 -10.33 -7.53
N PHE A 140 -3.50 -11.57 -7.30
CA PHE A 140 -3.17 -12.32 -6.10
C PHE A 140 -2.01 -13.29 -6.35
N GLY A 141 -1.23 -13.53 -5.31
CA GLY A 141 -0.20 -14.57 -5.31
C GLY A 141 0.54 -14.61 -3.97
N LEU A 142 1.15 -15.74 -3.64
CA LEU A 142 1.94 -15.89 -2.42
C LEU A 142 3.28 -15.15 -2.53
N CYS A 143 3.93 -14.91 -1.39
CA CYS A 143 5.29 -14.38 -1.35
C CYS A 143 6.23 -15.25 -2.22
N GLY A 144 7.06 -14.61 -3.04
CA GLY A 144 7.95 -15.30 -3.98
C GLY A 144 7.31 -15.82 -5.26
N SER A 145 6.03 -15.50 -5.55
CA SER A 145 5.35 -15.92 -6.78
C SER A 145 5.73 -15.12 -8.04
N GLY A 146 6.61 -14.12 -7.92
CA GLY A 146 7.06 -13.32 -9.06
C GLY A 146 6.24 -12.07 -9.36
N ARG A 147 5.32 -11.67 -8.47
CA ARG A 147 4.43 -10.50 -8.65
C ARG A 147 5.20 -9.19 -8.76
N THR A 148 6.08 -8.93 -7.80
CA THR A 148 6.96 -7.75 -7.79
C THR A 148 7.80 -7.70 -9.04
N GLU A 149 8.41 -8.84 -9.40
CA GLU A 149 9.24 -8.97 -10.58
C GLU A 149 8.47 -8.72 -11.87
N PHE A 150 7.20 -9.13 -11.92
CA PHE A 150 6.32 -8.85 -13.04
C PHE A 150 6.07 -7.34 -13.19
N LEU A 151 5.74 -6.64 -12.10
CA LEU A 151 5.58 -5.19 -12.11
C LEU A 151 6.88 -4.46 -12.45
N GLU A 152 8.02 -4.94 -11.94
CA GLU A 152 9.35 -4.40 -12.26
C GLU A 152 9.68 -4.56 -13.76
N CYS A 153 9.27 -5.65 -14.40
CA CYS A 153 9.39 -5.85 -15.86
C CYS A 153 8.57 -4.81 -16.63
N ILE A 154 7.31 -4.60 -16.23
CA ILE A 154 6.42 -3.62 -16.88
C ILE A 154 6.99 -2.20 -16.74
N TYR A 155 7.43 -1.86 -15.55
CA TYR A 155 7.98 -0.52 -15.28
C TYR A 155 9.37 -0.30 -15.88
N GLY A 156 10.09 -1.38 -16.23
CA GLY A 156 11.39 -1.33 -16.87
C GLY A 156 12.59 -1.29 -15.92
N ILE A 157 12.40 -1.69 -14.67
CA ILE A 157 13.48 -1.93 -13.69
C ILE A 157 14.19 -3.26 -14.01
N ARG A 158 13.40 -4.27 -14.38
CA ARG A 158 13.87 -5.63 -14.66
C ARG A 158 13.88 -5.89 -16.17
N ARG A 159 14.90 -6.59 -16.66
CA ARG A 159 15.02 -6.95 -18.09
C ARG A 159 14.02 -8.03 -18.46
N ILE A 160 13.39 -7.86 -19.62
CA ILE A 160 12.52 -8.86 -20.25
C ILE A 160 13.32 -9.68 -21.25
N SER A 161 13.03 -10.98 -21.35
CA SER A 161 13.58 -11.90 -22.34
C SER A 161 12.62 -12.21 -23.48
N GLY A 162 11.31 -12.04 -23.28
CA GLY A 162 10.27 -12.28 -24.26
C GLY A 162 8.96 -11.62 -23.91
N GLY A 163 8.02 -11.65 -24.85
CA GLY A 163 6.71 -11.05 -24.70
C GLY A 163 6.60 -9.61 -25.19
N THR A 164 5.41 -9.03 -25.05
CA THR A 164 5.12 -7.66 -25.48
C THR A 164 4.40 -6.87 -24.39
N ILE A 165 4.71 -5.59 -24.32
CA ILE A 165 4.04 -4.61 -23.47
C ILE A 165 3.42 -3.56 -24.37
N GLU A 166 2.13 -3.31 -24.24
CA GLU A 166 1.40 -2.29 -24.97
C GLU A 166 0.74 -1.34 -23.98
N ILE A 167 0.95 -0.03 -24.16
CA ILE A 167 0.34 1.05 -23.37
C ILE A 167 -0.59 1.82 -24.28
N SER A 168 -1.89 1.83 -24.01
CA SER A 168 -2.91 2.48 -24.86
C SER A 168 -2.81 2.06 -26.34
N GLY A 169 -2.51 0.77 -26.60
CA GLY A 169 -2.34 0.23 -27.96
C GLY A 169 -0.96 0.45 -28.60
N GLU A 170 -0.07 1.19 -27.94
CA GLU A 170 1.29 1.40 -28.45
C GLU A 170 2.28 0.40 -27.84
N LYS A 171 3.02 -0.32 -28.69
CA LYS A 171 4.06 -1.25 -28.23
C LYS A 171 5.26 -0.53 -27.63
N VAL A 172 5.68 -1.00 -26.44
CA VAL A 172 6.89 -0.53 -25.78
C VAL A 172 8.05 -1.45 -26.11
N LYS A 173 8.98 -0.99 -26.94
CA LYS A 173 10.13 -1.81 -27.38
C LYS A 173 11.14 -2.10 -26.26
N LYS A 174 11.43 -1.11 -25.43
CA LYS A 174 12.37 -1.22 -24.29
C LYS A 174 11.78 -0.42 -23.11
N PRO A 175 11.15 -1.08 -22.16
CA PRO A 175 10.68 -0.41 -20.96
C PRO A 175 11.87 0.11 -20.14
N THR A 176 11.79 1.34 -19.69
CA THR A 176 12.70 1.97 -18.73
C THR A 176 11.86 2.82 -17.79
N PRO A 177 12.26 3.02 -16.51
CA PRO A 177 11.49 3.83 -15.56
C PRO A 177 11.16 5.22 -16.09
N VAL A 178 12.13 5.87 -16.76
CA VAL A 178 11.95 7.21 -17.39
C VAL A 178 10.85 7.17 -18.46
N ASN A 179 10.88 6.17 -19.34
CA ASN A 179 9.87 6.04 -20.40
C ASN A 179 8.51 5.66 -19.82
N SER A 180 8.47 4.87 -18.77
CA SER A 180 7.23 4.48 -18.08
C SER A 180 6.55 5.68 -17.45
N ILE A 181 7.30 6.55 -16.76
CA ILE A 181 6.78 7.82 -16.23
C ILE A 181 6.25 8.70 -17.36
N LYS A 182 7.00 8.88 -18.46
CA LYS A 182 6.57 9.68 -19.62
C LYS A 182 5.33 9.14 -20.31
N LYS A 183 5.11 7.82 -20.26
CA LYS A 183 3.90 7.16 -20.77
C LYS A 183 2.76 7.10 -19.74
N GLY A 184 2.90 7.80 -18.64
CA GLY A 184 1.87 7.91 -17.60
C GLY A 184 1.74 6.68 -16.69
N ILE A 185 2.79 5.89 -16.50
CA ILE A 185 2.79 4.79 -15.52
C ILE A 185 3.40 5.28 -14.21
N ALA A 186 2.66 5.16 -13.12
CA ALA A 186 3.18 5.28 -11.76
C ALA A 186 3.38 3.90 -11.13
N PHE A 187 4.43 3.75 -10.33
CA PHE A 187 4.74 2.52 -9.60
C PHE A 187 4.86 2.78 -8.11
N ILE A 188 4.00 2.14 -7.34
CA ILE A 188 4.07 2.05 -5.88
C ILE A 188 4.67 0.70 -5.55
N CYS A 189 5.89 0.67 -5.04
CA CYS A 189 6.58 -0.57 -4.71
C CYS A 189 6.40 -0.96 -3.23
N GLU A 190 6.48 -2.26 -2.96
CA GLU A 190 6.38 -2.85 -1.63
C GLU A 190 7.42 -2.28 -0.67
N ASP A 191 8.71 -2.29 -1.06
CA ASP A 191 9.80 -1.78 -0.22
C ASP A 191 9.95 -0.26 -0.34
N ARG A 192 9.06 0.45 0.38
CA ARG A 192 9.05 1.91 0.40
C ARG A 192 10.35 2.53 0.92
N ARG A 193 11.03 1.89 1.89
CA ARG A 193 12.21 2.47 2.54
C ARG A 193 13.45 2.41 1.67
N ARG A 194 13.60 1.36 0.87
CA ARG A 194 14.79 1.15 0.04
C ARG A 194 14.59 1.55 -1.42
N LYS A 195 13.34 1.39 -1.94
CA LYS A 195 13.06 1.56 -3.37
C LYS A 195 12.22 2.81 -3.67
N ALA A 196 11.29 3.22 -2.79
CA ALA A 196 10.36 4.31 -3.09
C ALA A 196 10.85 5.69 -2.69
N MET A 197 11.68 5.78 -1.64
CA MET A 197 12.11 7.05 -1.06
C MET A 197 13.62 7.11 -0.86
N ILE A 198 14.15 8.31 -0.80
CA ILE A 198 15.50 8.60 -0.32
C ILE A 198 15.34 9.07 1.14
N PRO A 199 15.74 8.26 2.15
CA PRO A 199 15.44 8.54 3.56
C PRO A 199 15.97 9.88 4.09
N SER A 200 17.12 10.31 3.57
CA SER A 200 17.76 11.59 3.95
C SER A 200 17.14 12.82 3.29
N PHE A 201 16.33 12.63 2.25
CA PHE A 201 15.64 13.72 1.58
C PHE A 201 14.42 14.15 2.38
N THR A 202 14.04 15.40 2.22
CA THR A 202 12.83 15.97 2.81
C THR A 202 11.57 15.35 2.18
N VAL A 203 10.43 15.57 2.83
CA VAL A 203 9.12 15.18 2.31
C VAL A 203 8.89 15.76 0.92
N GLU A 204 9.18 17.04 0.73
CA GLU A 204 9.05 17.75 -0.55
C GLU A 204 9.95 17.18 -1.63
N GLU A 205 11.24 16.99 -1.34
CA GLU A 205 12.19 16.45 -2.31
C GLU A 205 11.77 15.05 -2.77
N ASN A 206 11.34 14.19 -1.84
CA ASN A 206 10.83 12.87 -2.19
C ASN A 206 9.58 12.92 -3.05
N MET A 207 8.62 13.81 -2.75
CA MET A 207 7.39 13.95 -3.53
C MET A 207 7.65 14.41 -4.96
N ASN A 208 8.55 15.38 -5.13
CA ASN A 208 8.80 15.99 -6.43
C ASN A 208 9.82 15.23 -7.31
N LEU A 209 10.49 14.20 -6.75
CA LEU A 209 11.59 13.50 -7.43
C LEU A 209 11.23 12.95 -8.82
N SER A 210 10.01 12.45 -9.01
CA SER A 210 9.53 11.88 -10.27
C SER A 210 8.88 12.91 -11.20
N SER A 211 8.64 14.14 -10.72
CA SER A 211 7.95 15.21 -11.45
C SER A 211 8.81 16.47 -11.62
N ILE A 212 10.13 16.36 -11.46
CA ILE A 212 11.08 17.48 -11.56
C ILE A 212 10.90 18.26 -12.89
N ASP A 213 10.65 17.55 -13.99
CA ASP A 213 10.45 18.17 -15.30
C ASP A 213 9.23 19.11 -15.31
N HIS A 214 8.21 18.88 -14.51
CA HIS A 214 7.01 19.73 -14.42
C HIS A 214 7.34 21.11 -13.80
N TYR A 215 8.35 21.18 -12.95
CA TYR A 215 8.79 22.40 -12.26
C TYR A 215 10.02 23.02 -12.88
N SER A 216 10.52 22.45 -13.99
CA SER A 216 11.72 22.92 -14.69
C SER A 216 11.35 23.57 -16.01
N LYS A 217 11.66 24.88 -16.16
CA LYS A 217 11.50 25.61 -17.44
C LYS A 217 12.85 26.13 -17.90
N LYS A 218 13.24 25.81 -19.13
CA LYS A 218 14.52 26.24 -19.74
C LYS A 218 15.75 25.93 -18.85
N GLY A 219 15.74 24.80 -18.15
CA GLY A 219 16.83 24.40 -17.25
C GLY A 219 16.80 25.03 -15.86
N LEU A 220 15.84 25.90 -15.54
CA LEU A 220 15.68 26.51 -14.22
C LEU A 220 14.57 25.80 -13.46
N PHE A 221 14.88 25.27 -12.28
CA PHE A 221 13.94 24.63 -11.38
C PHE A 221 13.22 25.66 -10.49
N SER A 222 11.90 25.59 -10.43
CA SER A 222 11.07 26.45 -9.60
C SER A 222 10.80 25.81 -8.23
N THR A 223 11.63 26.11 -7.25
CA THR A 223 11.45 25.65 -5.86
C THR A 223 10.08 26.05 -5.29
N THR A 224 9.63 27.26 -5.58
CA THR A 224 8.33 27.77 -5.08
C THR A 224 7.16 26.93 -5.59
N ALA A 225 7.17 26.54 -6.87
CA ALA A 225 6.13 25.72 -7.45
C ALA A 225 6.17 24.29 -6.88
N ALA A 226 7.36 23.71 -6.71
CA ALA A 226 7.56 22.39 -6.12
C ALA A 226 7.07 22.33 -4.67
N VAL A 227 7.44 23.33 -3.83
CA VAL A 227 6.96 23.46 -2.43
C VAL A 227 5.44 23.60 -2.39
N SER A 228 4.86 24.40 -3.27
CA SER A 228 3.39 24.58 -3.34
C SER A 228 2.67 23.30 -3.67
N ALA A 229 3.18 22.53 -4.64
CA ALA A 229 2.64 21.23 -5.02
C ALA A 229 2.73 20.22 -3.87
N ALA A 230 3.88 20.15 -3.19
CA ALA A 230 4.07 19.29 -2.02
C ALA A 230 3.10 19.64 -0.88
N LYS A 231 2.90 20.93 -0.58
CA LYS A 231 1.91 21.38 0.41
C LYS A 231 0.49 20.96 0.02
N GLY A 232 0.13 21.09 -1.26
CA GLY A 232 -1.15 20.59 -1.78
C GLY A 232 -1.35 19.10 -1.52
N MET A 233 -0.32 18.28 -1.79
CA MET A 233 -0.37 16.82 -1.56
C MET A 233 -0.42 16.46 -0.07
N ILE A 234 0.32 17.18 0.79
CA ILE A 234 0.25 16.99 2.25
C ILE A 234 -1.18 17.15 2.75
N ASN A 235 -1.86 18.21 2.30
CA ASN A 235 -3.24 18.48 2.69
C ASN A 235 -4.22 17.45 2.09
N ALA A 236 -4.11 17.15 0.80
CA ALA A 236 -4.99 16.22 0.10
C ALA A 236 -4.94 14.80 0.68
N LEU A 237 -3.74 14.30 0.99
CA LEU A 237 -3.52 12.96 1.53
C LEU A 237 -3.48 12.94 3.07
N LYS A 238 -3.69 14.08 3.72
CA LYS A 238 -3.64 14.23 5.19
C LYS A 238 -2.35 13.61 5.76
N ILE A 239 -1.20 13.99 5.18
CA ILE A 239 0.12 13.53 5.63
C ILE A 239 0.48 14.25 6.91
N ARG A 240 0.80 13.49 7.95
CA ARG A 240 1.22 14.06 9.24
C ARG A 240 2.73 14.28 9.21
N CYS A 241 3.12 15.53 9.05
CA CYS A 241 4.51 16.00 9.10
C CYS A 241 4.55 17.39 9.75
N THR A 242 5.72 17.80 10.24
CA THR A 242 5.95 19.12 10.81
C THR A 242 6.09 20.21 9.74
N GLY A 243 6.33 19.82 8.49
CA GLY A 243 6.46 20.70 7.32
C GLY A 243 7.04 19.96 6.12
N THR A 244 7.13 20.67 4.98
CA THR A 244 7.67 20.12 3.74
C THR A 244 9.15 19.77 3.84
N SER A 245 9.89 20.46 4.72
CA SER A 245 11.34 20.29 4.92
C SER A 245 11.71 19.19 5.92
N GLN A 246 10.72 18.50 6.52
CA GLN A 246 10.98 17.39 7.42
C GLN A 246 11.63 16.22 6.66
N PRO A 247 12.70 15.58 7.19
CA PRO A 247 13.27 14.37 6.61
C PRO A 247 12.25 13.25 6.55
N ALA A 248 12.17 12.55 5.39
CA ALA A 248 11.17 11.51 5.20
C ALA A 248 11.37 10.30 6.12
N CYS A 249 12.59 10.05 6.60
CA CYS A 249 12.89 8.97 7.55
C CYS A 249 12.22 9.15 8.92
N GLU A 250 11.87 10.38 9.32
CA GLU A 250 11.21 10.67 10.59
C GLU A 250 9.71 10.41 10.57
N LEU A 251 9.13 10.18 9.41
CA LEU A 251 7.71 9.90 9.26
C LEU A 251 7.37 8.46 9.70
N SER A 252 6.17 8.28 10.24
CA SER A 252 5.61 6.93 10.45
C SER A 252 5.45 6.18 9.12
N GLY A 253 5.44 4.84 9.16
CA GLY A 253 5.32 4.02 7.96
C GLY A 253 4.11 4.37 7.08
N GLY A 254 2.95 4.63 7.68
CA GLY A 254 1.76 5.06 6.94
C GLY A 254 1.93 6.43 6.25
N ASN A 255 2.60 7.39 6.91
CA ASN A 255 2.87 8.68 6.27
C ASN A 255 3.95 8.58 5.19
N GLN A 256 4.96 7.72 5.36
CA GLN A 256 5.92 7.40 4.30
C GLN A 256 5.22 6.82 3.07
N GLN A 257 4.25 5.91 3.27
CA GLN A 257 3.44 5.36 2.18
C GLN A 257 2.68 6.47 1.44
N LYS A 258 2.05 7.38 2.17
CA LYS A 258 1.35 8.53 1.59
C LYS A 258 2.28 9.46 0.81
N VAL A 259 3.53 9.63 1.23
CA VAL A 259 4.56 10.37 0.44
C VAL A 259 4.83 9.66 -0.88
N GLY A 260 4.91 8.31 -0.88
CA GLY A 260 5.02 7.52 -2.12
C GLY A 260 3.84 7.72 -3.07
N PHE A 261 2.61 7.75 -2.54
CA PHE A 261 1.41 8.06 -3.32
C PHE A 261 1.40 9.50 -3.83
N ALA A 262 1.81 10.48 -3.01
CA ALA A 262 1.95 11.87 -3.42
C ALA A 262 2.93 12.03 -4.59
N LYS A 263 4.10 11.37 -4.51
CA LYS A 263 5.10 11.32 -5.58
C LYS A 263 4.51 10.79 -6.88
N ALA A 264 3.70 9.73 -6.80
CA ALA A 264 3.04 9.15 -7.96
C ALA A 264 1.97 10.09 -8.54
N LEU A 265 1.11 10.69 -7.69
CA LEU A 265 0.07 11.64 -8.12
C LEU A 265 0.64 12.86 -8.84
N LEU A 266 1.78 13.38 -8.39
CA LEU A 266 2.44 14.54 -9.01
C LEU A 266 2.94 14.28 -10.43
N THR A 267 3.04 13.03 -10.87
CA THR A 267 3.32 12.68 -12.27
C THR A 267 2.07 12.63 -13.16
N SER A 268 0.87 12.83 -12.59
CA SER A 268 -0.41 12.75 -13.29
C SER A 268 -0.55 11.44 -14.11
N PRO A 269 -0.47 10.27 -13.48
CA PRO A 269 -0.42 9.00 -14.18
C PRO A 269 -1.80 8.60 -14.73
N SER A 270 -1.80 7.86 -15.85
CA SER A 270 -2.97 7.18 -16.40
C SER A 270 -3.07 5.70 -16.01
N ILE A 271 -1.96 5.14 -15.51
CA ILE A 271 -1.85 3.74 -15.09
C ILE A 271 -1.11 3.69 -13.76
N TRP A 272 -1.69 2.99 -12.79
CA TRP A 272 -1.06 2.71 -11.50
C TRP A 272 -0.67 1.24 -11.41
N LEU A 273 0.58 0.99 -11.07
CA LEU A 273 1.09 -0.32 -10.66
C LEU A 273 1.30 -0.26 -9.15
N CYS A 274 0.49 -0.99 -8.39
CA CYS A 274 0.52 -0.96 -6.93
C CYS A 274 0.95 -2.33 -6.40
N ASP A 275 2.16 -2.42 -5.87
CA ASP A 275 2.74 -3.62 -5.27
C ASP A 275 2.63 -3.54 -3.76
N GLU A 276 1.77 -4.37 -3.17
CA GLU A 276 1.48 -4.41 -1.72
C GLU A 276 1.30 -2.99 -1.11
N PRO A 277 0.43 -2.14 -1.67
CA PRO A 277 0.41 -0.72 -1.30
C PRO A 277 -0.06 -0.47 0.13
N THR A 278 -0.65 -1.47 0.78
CA THR A 278 -1.19 -1.43 2.14
C THR A 278 -0.38 -2.25 3.14
N LEU A 279 0.74 -2.83 2.72
CA LEU A 279 1.58 -3.64 3.59
C LEU A 279 2.16 -2.79 4.75
N ALA A 280 2.02 -3.31 5.96
CA ALA A 280 2.53 -2.68 7.19
C ALA A 280 2.08 -1.21 7.35
N VAL A 281 0.82 -0.93 7.06
CA VAL A 281 0.16 0.33 7.40
C VAL A 281 -1.04 0.06 8.31
N ASP A 282 -1.40 1.05 9.12
CA ASP A 282 -2.56 0.95 10.01
C ASP A 282 -3.89 0.91 9.22
N VAL A 283 -4.94 0.41 9.89
CA VAL A 283 -6.27 0.22 9.28
C VAL A 283 -6.84 1.51 8.66
N ALA A 284 -6.63 2.65 9.34
CA ALA A 284 -7.14 3.93 8.84
C ALA A 284 -6.40 4.38 7.57
N THR A 285 -5.08 4.21 7.53
CA THR A 285 -4.26 4.49 6.35
C THR A 285 -4.62 3.54 5.20
N ARG A 286 -4.86 2.24 5.47
CA ARG A 286 -5.31 1.27 4.48
C ARG A 286 -6.61 1.72 3.82
N GLN A 287 -7.62 2.09 4.60
CA GLN A 287 -8.90 2.60 4.09
C GLN A 287 -8.73 3.85 3.22
N GLN A 288 -7.84 4.77 3.62
CA GLN A 288 -7.55 5.96 2.83
C GLN A 288 -6.89 5.63 1.48
N ILE A 289 -5.97 4.65 1.45
CA ILE A 289 -5.33 4.18 0.22
C ILE A 289 -6.37 3.53 -0.70
N HIS A 290 -7.22 2.64 -0.19
CA HIS A 290 -8.29 2.02 -0.99
C HIS A 290 -9.24 3.09 -1.55
N SER A 291 -9.68 4.05 -0.72
CA SER A 291 -10.53 5.16 -1.18
C SER A 291 -9.85 5.99 -2.28
N LEU A 292 -8.55 6.26 -2.14
CA LEU A 292 -7.76 6.96 -3.16
C LEU A 292 -7.74 6.18 -4.48
N LEU A 293 -7.45 4.88 -4.45
CA LEU A 293 -7.39 4.05 -5.67
C LEU A 293 -8.76 3.92 -6.35
N HIS A 294 -9.84 3.79 -5.57
CA HIS A 294 -11.21 3.81 -6.11
C HIS A 294 -11.54 5.16 -6.77
N HIS A 295 -11.14 6.27 -6.14
CA HIS A 295 -11.31 7.60 -6.74
C HIS A 295 -10.53 7.74 -8.05
N GLN A 296 -9.28 7.26 -8.09
CA GLN A 296 -8.48 7.28 -9.32
C GLN A 296 -9.11 6.43 -10.42
N ALA A 297 -9.65 5.26 -10.10
CA ALA A 297 -10.37 4.44 -11.07
C ALA A 297 -11.64 5.17 -11.58
N ALA A 298 -12.38 5.85 -10.71
CA ALA A 298 -13.55 6.65 -11.10
C ALA A 298 -13.19 7.79 -12.07
N GLU A 299 -11.96 8.32 -12.00
CA GLU A 299 -11.38 9.31 -12.93
C GLU A 299 -10.80 8.66 -14.21
N ASN A 300 -11.24 7.44 -14.57
CA ASN A 300 -10.80 6.68 -15.75
C ASN A 300 -9.32 6.26 -15.74
N ILE A 301 -8.65 6.27 -14.61
CA ILE A 301 -7.29 5.77 -14.45
C ILE A 301 -7.33 4.24 -14.32
N ALA A 302 -6.40 3.55 -14.96
CA ALA A 302 -6.26 2.11 -14.85
C ALA A 302 -5.41 1.75 -13.62
N VAL A 303 -5.85 0.79 -12.81
CA VAL A 303 -5.11 0.36 -11.61
C VAL A 303 -4.84 -1.13 -11.68
N LEU A 304 -3.58 -1.53 -11.56
CA LEU A 304 -3.17 -2.91 -11.29
C LEU A 304 -2.76 -2.99 -9.81
N TYR A 305 -3.60 -3.64 -9.02
CA TYR A 305 -3.43 -3.79 -7.57
C TYR A 305 -2.94 -5.19 -7.25
N VAL A 306 -1.77 -5.29 -6.65
CA VAL A 306 -1.14 -6.57 -6.29
C VAL A 306 -1.13 -6.72 -4.78
N SER A 307 -1.65 -7.84 -4.28
CA SER A 307 -1.66 -8.15 -2.85
C SER A 307 -1.43 -9.64 -2.58
N SER A 308 -0.82 -9.94 -1.44
CA SER A 308 -0.76 -11.26 -0.83
C SER A 308 -1.97 -11.56 0.05
N ASP A 309 -2.78 -10.55 0.34
CA ASP A 309 -4.02 -10.67 1.10
C ASP A 309 -5.22 -10.69 0.15
N LEU A 310 -5.87 -11.86 0.02
CA LEU A 310 -7.03 -12.02 -0.84
C LEU A 310 -8.23 -11.16 -0.40
N THR A 311 -8.28 -10.78 0.87
CA THR A 311 -9.38 -9.96 1.41
C THR A 311 -9.31 -8.49 0.96
N GLU A 312 -8.17 -8.07 0.42
CA GLU A 312 -7.98 -6.73 -0.14
C GLU A 312 -8.36 -6.61 -1.62
N LEU A 313 -8.55 -7.74 -2.31
CA LEU A 313 -8.89 -7.83 -3.74
C LEU A 313 -10.36 -8.12 -3.98
#